data_262b49b15d64ee96592966cea5f4034a
#
_entry.id   262b49b15d64ee96592966cea5f4034a
#
_cell.length_a   1.000
_cell.length_b   1.000
_cell.length_c   1.000
_cell.angle_alpha   90.00
_cell.angle_beta   90.00
_cell.angle_gamma   90.00
#
_symmetry.space_group_name_H-M   'P 1'
#
loop_
_entity.id
_entity.type
_entity.pdbx_description
1 polymer ?
#
loop_
_entity_poly.entity_id
_entity_poly.type
_entity_poly.pdbx_seq_one_letter_code
_entity_poly.pdbx_strand_id
1 'polypeptide(L)'
;TGEWARIHFRRWVHVLHSESGGRWTVGPASFLGVSAALGLALTITTLYSSSYAVTVDGEKVGVVADQDIVSAAIQEVEAEGSSLLGYDYQVEGDIDYQFTLTLKTELDGEKEIENYFYDQLNSVSDHLRKYQVSVDGEVIGVVKDEDALNEMLDQMQDQYVTENTVSADFVE
;
A
#
# COMPACT_ATOMS: atom_id res chain seq x y z
N THR A 1 34.29 15.62 -8.20
CA THR A 1 33.97 15.72 -6.77
C THR A 1 34.55 14.59 -5.92
N GLY A 2 35.24 13.63 -6.52
CA GLY A 2 35.84 12.48 -5.82
C GLY A 2 37.26 12.70 -5.26
N GLU A 3 37.94 13.75 -5.66
CA GLU A 3 39.36 13.96 -5.24
C GLU A 3 39.46 14.49 -3.80
N TRP A 4 38.49 15.25 -3.35
CA TRP A 4 38.51 15.83 -2.00
C TRP A 4 38.41 14.75 -0.90
N ALA A 5 37.58 13.75 -1.13
CA ALA A 5 37.43 12.62 -0.23
C ALA A 5 38.70 11.74 -0.14
N ARG A 6 39.47 11.60 -1.25
CA ARG A 6 40.72 10.81 -1.28
C ARG A 6 41.86 11.50 -0.52
N ILE A 7 41.90 12.82 -0.57
CA ILE A 7 42.97 13.59 0.11
C ILE A 7 42.77 13.57 1.63
N HIS A 8 41.53 13.69 2.09
CA HIS A 8 41.21 13.60 3.51
C HIS A 8 41.36 12.19 4.07
N PHE A 9 40.96 11.15 3.31
CA PHE A 9 41.14 9.79 3.75
C PHE A 9 42.62 9.39 3.85
N ARG A 10 43.49 9.80 2.90
CA ARG A 10 44.93 9.58 2.99
C ARG A 10 45.57 10.29 4.19
N ARG A 11 45.11 11.51 4.53
CA ARG A 11 45.62 12.25 5.67
C ARG A 11 45.22 11.60 6.99
N TRP A 12 44.02 10.99 7.04
CA TRP A 12 43.55 10.25 8.21
C TRP A 12 44.35 8.96 8.42
N VAL A 13 44.63 8.21 7.36
CA VAL A 13 45.41 6.97 7.42
C VAL A 13 46.87 7.25 7.81
N HIS A 14 47.44 8.39 7.40
CA HIS A 14 48.79 8.82 7.82
C HIS A 14 48.89 9.19 9.31
N VAL A 15 47.83 9.75 9.90
CA VAL A 15 47.79 10.04 11.34
C VAL A 15 47.74 8.75 12.17
N LEU A 16 47.22 7.69 11.62
CA LEU A 16 47.20 6.36 12.26
C LEU A 16 48.54 5.58 12.09
N HIS A 17 49.43 6.02 11.18
CA HIS A 17 50.65 5.31 10.86
C HIS A 17 51.94 5.97 11.36
N SER A 18 51.84 7.15 12.00
CA SER A 18 53.00 7.87 12.54
C SER A 18 53.11 7.61 14.02
N GLU A 19 54.15 6.90 14.35
CA GLU A 19 54.77 6.59 15.64
C GLU A 19 54.41 5.26 16.30
N SER A 20 55.39 4.49 16.26
CA SER A 20 55.89 3.42 17.13
C SER A 20 55.80 2.01 16.54
N GLY A 21 56.98 1.42 16.48
CA GLY A 21 57.25 0.08 16.05
C GLY A 21 56.25 -0.99 16.51
N GLY A 22 55.53 -1.54 15.58
CA GLY A 22 54.97 -2.86 15.63
C GLY A 22 53.92 -3.24 16.66
N ARG A 23 53.44 -2.30 17.48
CA ARG A 23 52.33 -2.52 18.43
C ARG A 23 51.22 -1.53 18.15
N TRP A 24 50.08 -2.05 17.75
CA TRP A 24 48.84 -1.28 17.61
C TRP A 24 48.35 -0.80 18.98
N THR A 25 48.91 0.27 19.51
CA THR A 25 48.42 0.93 20.67
C THR A 25 47.34 1.91 20.21
N VAL A 26 46.08 1.49 20.25
CA VAL A 26 44.96 2.38 20.03
C VAL A 26 44.97 3.38 21.18
N GLY A 27 45.35 4.64 20.92
CA GLY A 27 45.31 5.68 21.93
C GLY A 27 43.89 5.91 22.44
N PRO A 28 43.70 6.43 23.66
CA PRO A 28 42.38 6.60 24.25
C PRO A 28 41.42 7.46 23.39
N ALA A 29 41.95 8.43 22.66
CA ALA A 29 41.15 9.26 21.76
C ALA A 29 40.63 8.48 20.53
N SER A 30 41.46 7.62 19.94
CA SER A 30 41.06 6.76 18.82
C SER A 30 40.11 5.66 19.29
N PHE A 31 40.27 5.12 20.47
CA PHE A 31 39.35 4.18 21.07
C PHE A 31 37.98 4.81 21.29
N LEU A 32 37.89 6.01 21.85
CA LEU A 32 36.64 6.76 22.02
C LEU A 32 35.96 7.06 20.67
N GLY A 33 36.74 7.46 19.65
CA GLY A 33 36.22 7.72 18.31
C GLY A 33 35.61 6.49 17.65
N VAL A 34 36.31 5.35 17.74
CA VAL A 34 35.82 4.07 17.17
C VAL A 34 34.60 3.59 17.95
N SER A 35 34.61 3.66 19.29
CA SER A 35 33.49 3.26 20.12
C SER A 35 32.24 4.10 19.86
N ALA A 36 32.41 5.41 19.71
CA ALA A 36 31.31 6.32 19.38
C ALA A 36 30.72 6.00 17.97
N ALA A 37 31.58 5.78 16.97
CA ALA A 37 31.16 5.42 15.63
C ALA A 37 30.42 4.08 15.59
N LEU A 38 30.91 3.07 16.31
CA LEU A 38 30.24 1.78 16.45
C LEU A 38 28.90 1.89 17.19
N GLY A 39 28.85 2.68 18.27
CA GLY A 39 27.60 2.94 19.01
C GLY A 39 26.55 3.61 18.11
N LEU A 40 26.95 4.59 17.32
CA LEU A 40 26.07 5.29 16.38
C LEU A 40 25.59 4.37 15.25
N ALA A 41 26.48 3.55 14.69
CA ALA A 41 26.13 2.55 13.67
C ALA A 41 25.15 1.50 14.22
N LEU A 42 25.37 0.99 15.42
CA LEU A 42 24.46 0.05 16.08
C LEU A 42 23.10 0.70 16.35
N THR A 43 23.06 1.96 16.78
CA THR A 43 21.80 2.68 17.01
C THR A 43 21.03 2.83 15.71
N ILE A 44 21.67 3.22 14.62
CA ILE A 44 21.03 3.35 13.32
C ILE A 44 20.47 2.00 12.86
N THR A 45 21.25 0.93 12.90
CA THR A 45 20.81 -0.39 12.43
C THR A 45 19.75 -1.05 13.31
N THR A 46 19.67 -0.66 14.58
CA THR A 46 18.62 -1.17 15.49
C THR A 46 17.29 -0.45 15.31
N LEU A 47 17.31 0.85 15.08
CA LEU A 47 16.11 1.68 14.99
C LEU A 47 15.56 1.80 13.56
N TYR A 48 16.44 1.86 12.57
CA TYR A 48 16.07 2.04 11.17
C TYR A 48 16.18 0.73 10.39
N SER A 49 15.34 0.61 9.39
CA SER A 49 15.40 -0.46 8.38
C SER A 49 15.48 0.16 6.99
N SER A 50 16.21 -0.51 6.10
CA SER A 50 16.03 -0.30 4.66
C SER A 50 14.61 -0.72 4.30
N SER A 51 13.92 0.12 3.56
CA SER A 51 12.51 -0.04 3.26
C SER A 51 12.17 0.56 1.91
N TYR A 52 10.95 0.33 1.46
CA TYR A 52 10.45 0.84 0.20
C TYR A 52 9.16 1.61 0.46
N ALA A 53 9.12 2.87 0.07
CA ALA A 53 7.88 3.61 -0.04
C ALA A 53 7.16 3.11 -1.30
N VAL A 54 5.92 2.70 -1.12
CA VAL A 54 5.06 2.15 -2.17
C VAL A 54 4.08 3.22 -2.61
N THR A 55 3.99 3.45 -3.90
CA THR A 55 2.99 4.32 -4.52
C THR A 55 2.24 3.54 -5.59
N VAL A 56 0.95 3.78 -5.70
CA VAL A 56 0.07 3.24 -6.75
C VAL A 56 -0.54 4.43 -7.47
N ASP A 57 -0.33 4.52 -8.78
CA ASP A 57 -0.75 5.65 -9.63
C ASP A 57 -0.30 7.02 -9.08
N GLY A 58 0.86 7.04 -8.40
CA GLY A 58 1.44 8.25 -7.78
C GLY A 58 0.89 8.59 -6.40
N GLU A 59 -0.08 7.85 -5.87
CA GLU A 59 -0.57 7.97 -4.50
C GLU A 59 0.25 7.09 -3.57
N LYS A 60 0.68 7.63 -2.42
CA LYS A 60 1.43 6.87 -1.43
C LYS A 60 0.51 5.91 -0.66
N VAL A 61 0.78 4.62 -0.79
CA VAL A 61 0.04 3.55 -0.10
C VAL A 61 0.65 3.22 1.26
N GLY A 62 1.98 3.09 1.31
CA GLY A 62 2.64 2.73 2.56
C GLY A 62 4.16 2.64 2.44
N VAL A 63 4.80 2.14 3.50
CA VAL A 63 6.24 1.88 3.55
C VAL A 63 6.49 0.47 4.07
N VAL A 64 7.04 -0.40 3.23
CA VAL A 64 7.27 -1.81 3.54
C VAL A 64 8.76 -2.15 3.67
N ALA A 65 9.05 -3.18 4.45
CA ALA A 65 10.42 -3.66 4.60
C ALA A 65 10.94 -4.38 3.34
N ASP A 66 10.05 -5.04 2.60
CA ASP A 66 10.36 -5.80 1.39
C ASP A 66 9.22 -5.63 0.36
N GLN A 67 9.57 -5.64 -0.92
CA GLN A 67 8.60 -5.58 -2.02
C GLN A 67 7.73 -6.84 -2.09
N ASP A 68 8.23 -7.97 -1.59
CA ASP A 68 7.48 -9.22 -1.55
C ASP A 68 6.19 -9.12 -0.72
N ILE A 69 6.15 -8.23 0.29
CA ILE A 69 4.96 -7.95 1.10
C ILE A 69 3.82 -7.41 0.22
N VAL A 70 4.14 -6.49 -0.69
CA VAL A 70 3.15 -5.92 -1.60
C VAL A 70 2.66 -6.97 -2.60
N SER A 71 3.57 -7.79 -3.11
CA SER A 71 3.23 -8.86 -4.05
C SER A 71 2.33 -9.92 -3.41
N ALA A 72 2.56 -10.24 -2.14
CA ALA A 72 1.74 -11.18 -1.38
C ALA A 72 0.33 -10.59 -1.15
N ALA A 73 0.24 -9.34 -0.70
CA ALA A 73 -1.01 -8.62 -0.50
C ALA A 73 -1.86 -8.59 -1.79
N ILE A 74 -1.25 -8.27 -2.92
CA ILE A 74 -1.93 -8.25 -4.22
C ILE A 74 -2.47 -9.62 -4.58
N GLN A 75 -1.65 -10.69 -4.44
CA GLN A 75 -2.08 -12.04 -4.77
C GLN A 75 -3.27 -12.50 -3.92
N GLU A 76 -3.31 -12.13 -2.63
CA GLU A 76 -4.41 -12.47 -1.75
C GLU A 76 -5.70 -11.73 -2.16
N VAL A 77 -5.61 -10.43 -2.41
CA VAL A 77 -6.75 -9.62 -2.88
C VAL A 77 -7.26 -10.08 -4.25
N GLU A 78 -6.38 -10.42 -5.18
CA GLU A 78 -6.76 -10.96 -6.50
C GLU A 78 -7.45 -12.32 -6.40
N ALA A 79 -6.97 -13.19 -5.53
CA ALA A 79 -7.58 -14.50 -5.30
C ALA A 79 -8.98 -14.37 -4.69
N GLU A 80 -9.14 -13.52 -3.68
CA GLU A 80 -10.43 -13.27 -3.05
C GLU A 80 -11.37 -12.53 -4.01
N GLY A 81 -10.89 -11.50 -4.70
CA GLY A 81 -11.65 -10.75 -5.70
C GLY A 81 -12.16 -11.64 -6.82
N SER A 82 -11.33 -12.56 -7.33
CA SER A 82 -11.73 -13.53 -8.35
C SER A 82 -12.81 -14.48 -7.83
N SER A 83 -12.72 -14.87 -6.55
CA SER A 83 -13.74 -15.73 -5.92
C SER A 83 -15.07 -15.00 -5.74
N LEU A 84 -15.04 -13.72 -5.34
CA LEU A 84 -16.23 -12.90 -5.10
C LEU A 84 -16.93 -12.49 -6.40
N LEU A 85 -16.14 -12.09 -7.39
CA LEU A 85 -16.67 -11.53 -8.64
C LEU A 85 -16.98 -12.60 -9.69
N GLY A 86 -16.43 -13.82 -9.53
CA GLY A 86 -16.65 -14.94 -10.46
C GLY A 86 -15.90 -14.83 -11.79
N TYR A 87 -14.91 -13.93 -11.87
CA TYR A 87 -13.98 -13.83 -13.01
C TYR A 87 -12.56 -13.56 -12.48
N ASP A 88 -11.55 -13.69 -13.36
CA ASP A 88 -10.14 -13.43 -13.04
C ASP A 88 -9.94 -11.93 -12.78
N TYR A 89 -9.97 -11.56 -11.49
CA TYR A 89 -9.75 -10.20 -11.05
C TYR A 89 -8.25 -9.92 -10.91
N GLN A 90 -7.81 -8.80 -11.42
CA GLN A 90 -6.45 -8.31 -11.27
C GLN A 90 -6.47 -6.89 -10.73
N VAL A 91 -5.56 -6.61 -9.81
CA VAL A 91 -5.36 -5.26 -9.28
C VAL A 91 -4.83 -4.37 -10.40
N GLU A 92 -5.51 -3.26 -10.64
CA GLU A 92 -5.11 -2.27 -11.61
C GLU A 92 -4.30 -1.16 -10.91
N GLY A 93 -3.32 -0.59 -11.61
CA GLY A 93 -2.50 0.52 -11.13
C GLY A 93 -1.01 0.35 -11.41
N ASP A 94 -0.31 1.46 -11.57
CA ASP A 94 1.15 1.49 -11.74
C ASP A 94 1.81 1.56 -10.37
N ILE A 95 2.52 0.47 -10.01
CA ILE A 95 3.13 0.31 -8.69
C ILE A 95 4.59 0.69 -8.75
N ASP A 96 4.93 1.78 -8.09
CA ASP A 96 6.29 2.28 -7.97
C ASP A 96 6.87 2.06 -6.57
N TYR A 97 8.17 1.73 -6.52
CA TYR A 97 8.91 1.52 -5.29
C TYR A 97 10.06 2.50 -5.18
N GLN A 98 10.06 3.31 -4.13
CA GLN A 98 11.18 4.21 -3.83
C GLN A 98 11.91 3.73 -2.58
N PHE A 99 13.22 3.42 -2.75
CA PHE A 99 14.06 3.06 -1.61
C PHE A 99 14.11 4.20 -0.58
N THR A 100 13.90 3.87 0.68
CA THR A 100 13.97 4.79 1.81
C THR A 100 14.57 4.14 3.05
N LEU A 101 14.90 4.94 4.04
CA LEU A 101 15.35 4.49 5.35
C LEU A 101 14.29 4.94 6.38
N THR A 102 13.60 4.00 6.99
CA THR A 102 12.45 4.28 7.85
C THR A 102 12.62 3.64 9.22
N LEU A 103 12.04 4.25 10.25
CA LEU A 103 12.00 3.65 11.57
C LEU A 103 11.21 2.32 11.50
N LYS A 104 11.72 1.28 12.16
CA LYS A 104 11.08 -0.04 12.15
C LYS A 104 9.64 -0.01 12.70
N THR A 105 9.32 0.98 13.53
CA THR A 105 7.99 1.21 14.09
C THR A 105 7.01 1.91 13.13
N GLU A 106 7.51 2.40 12.01
CA GLU A 106 6.73 3.11 10.98
C GLU A 106 6.60 2.29 9.69
N LEU A 107 6.99 1.01 9.74
CA LEU A 107 6.80 0.08 8.64
C LEU A 107 5.38 -0.44 8.65
N ASP A 108 4.77 -0.41 7.48
CA ASP A 108 3.48 -1.03 7.25
C ASP A 108 3.66 -2.54 7.02
N GLY A 109 2.75 -3.32 7.55
CA GLY A 109 2.70 -4.76 7.33
C GLY A 109 1.87 -5.11 6.11
N GLU A 110 1.74 -6.42 5.88
CA GLU A 110 0.94 -6.97 4.77
C GLU A 110 -0.52 -6.51 4.83
N LYS A 111 -1.11 -6.51 6.03
CA LYS A 111 -2.52 -6.13 6.23
C LYS A 111 -2.83 -4.66 5.92
N GLU A 112 -1.92 -3.76 6.20
CA GLU A 112 -2.07 -2.35 5.89
C GLU A 112 -2.08 -2.14 4.36
N ILE A 113 -1.24 -2.88 3.65
CA ILE A 113 -1.18 -2.86 2.19
C ILE A 113 -2.41 -3.55 1.57
N GLU A 114 -2.81 -4.71 2.11
CA GLU A 114 -4.03 -5.41 1.71
C GLU A 114 -5.26 -4.50 1.80
N ASN A 115 -5.43 -3.78 2.92
CA ASN A 115 -6.58 -2.90 3.12
C ASN A 115 -6.74 -1.88 1.98
N TYR A 116 -5.64 -1.31 1.50
CA TYR A 116 -5.69 -0.38 0.37
C TYR A 116 -6.26 -1.04 -0.90
N PHE A 117 -5.81 -2.25 -1.20
CA PHE A 117 -6.28 -2.98 -2.39
C PHE A 117 -7.70 -3.54 -2.20
N TYR A 118 -8.09 -3.90 -0.96
CA TYR A 118 -9.49 -4.26 -0.66
C TYR A 118 -10.45 -3.09 -0.84
N ASP A 119 -10.04 -1.86 -0.54
CA ASP A 119 -10.86 -0.67 -0.80
C ASP A 119 -11.09 -0.48 -2.30
N GLN A 120 -10.08 -0.78 -3.14
CA GLN A 120 -10.24 -0.79 -4.60
C GLN A 120 -11.22 -1.90 -5.04
N LEU A 121 -11.05 -3.14 -4.54
CA LEU A 121 -11.93 -4.27 -4.85
C LEU A 121 -13.38 -3.97 -4.44
N ASN A 122 -13.59 -3.40 -3.26
CA ASN A 122 -14.91 -3.03 -2.78
C ASN A 122 -15.56 -1.98 -3.71
N SER A 123 -14.79 -1.00 -4.16
CA SER A 123 -15.26 -0.01 -5.14
C SER A 123 -15.71 -0.66 -6.44
N VAL A 124 -14.94 -1.64 -6.96
CA VAL A 124 -15.32 -2.42 -8.16
C VAL A 124 -16.57 -3.24 -7.91
N SER A 125 -16.64 -3.93 -6.76
CA SER A 125 -17.79 -4.73 -6.36
C SER A 125 -19.07 -3.88 -6.29
N ASP A 126 -19.00 -2.72 -5.66
CA ASP A 126 -20.14 -1.79 -5.56
C ASP A 126 -20.62 -1.29 -6.93
N HIS A 127 -19.70 -1.08 -7.87
CA HIS A 127 -20.05 -0.72 -9.24
C HIS A 127 -20.69 -1.87 -10.04
N LEU A 128 -20.47 -3.12 -9.62
CA LEU A 128 -21.02 -4.31 -10.27
C LEU A 128 -22.30 -4.80 -9.63
N ARG A 129 -22.68 -4.27 -8.46
CA ARG A 129 -23.95 -4.59 -7.82
C ARG A 129 -25.09 -4.24 -8.75
N LYS A 130 -26.04 -5.16 -8.86
CA LYS A 130 -27.25 -5.06 -9.66
C LYS A 130 -28.45 -5.40 -8.81
N TYR A 131 -29.52 -4.66 -8.98
CA TYR A 131 -30.78 -4.88 -8.27
C TYR A 131 -31.76 -5.60 -9.17
N GLN A 132 -32.30 -6.71 -8.66
CA GLN A 132 -33.36 -7.43 -9.34
C GLN A 132 -34.72 -6.77 -9.04
N VAL A 133 -35.41 -6.39 -10.08
CA VAL A 133 -36.74 -5.80 -9.96
C VAL A 133 -37.81 -6.87 -10.16
N SER A 134 -38.68 -7.04 -9.17
CA SER A 134 -39.82 -7.94 -9.28
C SER A 134 -41.12 -7.16 -9.02
N VAL A 135 -42.17 -7.50 -9.77
CA VAL A 135 -43.52 -6.96 -9.61
C VAL A 135 -44.46 -8.17 -9.42
N ASP A 136 -45.23 -8.15 -8.35
CA ASP A 136 -46.15 -9.24 -7.96
C ASP A 136 -45.47 -10.61 -7.87
N GLY A 137 -44.16 -10.65 -7.52
CA GLY A 137 -43.37 -11.86 -7.41
C GLY A 137 -42.79 -12.37 -8.73
N GLU A 138 -43.05 -11.71 -9.86
CA GLU A 138 -42.44 -12.01 -11.16
C GLU A 138 -41.27 -11.09 -11.43
N VAL A 139 -40.09 -11.64 -11.77
CA VAL A 139 -38.89 -10.89 -12.11
C VAL A 139 -39.07 -10.23 -13.47
N ILE A 140 -39.08 -8.90 -13.51
CA ILE A 140 -39.26 -8.13 -14.75
C ILE A 140 -37.94 -7.58 -15.32
N GLY A 141 -36.88 -7.53 -14.51
CA GLY A 141 -35.59 -7.05 -14.99
C GLY A 141 -34.54 -6.92 -13.91
N VAL A 142 -33.37 -6.42 -14.32
CA VAL A 142 -32.23 -6.11 -13.47
C VAL A 142 -31.79 -4.70 -13.79
N VAL A 143 -31.60 -3.88 -12.75
CA VAL A 143 -31.12 -2.51 -12.87
C VAL A 143 -29.79 -2.34 -12.10
N LYS A 144 -29.01 -1.41 -12.53
CA LYS A 144 -27.71 -1.09 -11.90
C LYS A 144 -27.86 -0.08 -10.77
N ASP A 145 -28.89 0.74 -10.83
CA ASP A 145 -29.06 1.91 -9.97
C ASP A 145 -30.52 1.95 -9.46
N GLU A 146 -30.69 1.93 -8.14
CA GLU A 146 -31.98 2.02 -7.48
C GLU A 146 -32.63 3.38 -7.67
N ASP A 147 -31.82 4.45 -7.65
CA ASP A 147 -32.35 5.82 -7.80
C ASP A 147 -32.93 6.03 -9.20
N ALA A 148 -32.26 5.54 -10.22
CA ALA A 148 -32.74 5.61 -11.60
C ALA A 148 -34.04 4.82 -11.80
N LEU A 149 -34.21 3.70 -11.08
CA LEU A 149 -35.44 2.94 -11.12
C LEU A 149 -36.58 3.66 -10.39
N ASN A 150 -36.31 4.25 -9.22
CA ASN A 150 -37.28 5.02 -8.49
C ASN A 150 -37.78 6.23 -9.31
N GLU A 151 -36.86 6.96 -9.97
CA GLU A 151 -37.23 8.04 -10.87
C GLU A 151 -38.11 7.59 -12.02
N MET A 152 -37.80 6.42 -12.61
CA MET A 152 -38.61 5.82 -13.68
C MET A 152 -40.00 5.39 -13.16
N LEU A 153 -40.08 4.80 -11.98
CA LEU A 153 -41.34 4.41 -11.34
C LEU A 153 -42.20 5.62 -11.01
N ASP A 154 -41.60 6.71 -10.50
CA ASP A 154 -42.32 7.95 -10.22
C ASP A 154 -42.90 8.57 -11.51
N GLN A 155 -42.10 8.56 -12.60
CA GLN A 155 -42.56 9.04 -13.92
C GLN A 155 -43.72 8.18 -14.45
N MET A 156 -43.64 6.84 -14.26
CA MET A 156 -44.74 5.94 -14.66
C MET A 156 -45.97 6.12 -13.79
N GLN A 157 -45.80 6.35 -12.47
CA GLN A 157 -46.90 6.60 -11.54
C GLN A 157 -47.67 7.87 -11.93
N ASP A 158 -46.98 8.93 -12.26
CA ASP A 158 -47.59 10.20 -12.72
C ASP A 158 -48.40 10.03 -14.01
N GLN A 159 -48.04 9.06 -14.87
CA GLN A 159 -48.74 8.81 -16.12
C GLN A 159 -49.93 7.86 -15.99
N TYR A 160 -49.92 6.97 -14.97
CA TYR A 160 -50.90 5.90 -14.81
C TYR A 160 -51.57 5.85 -13.42
N VAL A 161 -51.67 6.95 -12.69
CA VAL A 161 -52.34 7.00 -11.37
C VAL A 161 -53.78 6.60 -11.54
N THR A 162 -54.08 5.33 -11.45
CA THR A 162 -55.39 4.75 -11.17
C THR A 162 -55.31 4.07 -9.81
N GLU A 163 -56.43 3.98 -9.09
CA GLU A 163 -56.59 3.64 -7.66
C GLU A 163 -55.99 2.28 -7.19
N ASN A 164 -55.22 1.56 -8.01
CA ASN A 164 -54.54 0.33 -7.66
C ASN A 164 -53.02 0.57 -7.61
N THR A 165 -52.52 0.83 -6.41
CA THR A 165 -51.08 0.96 -6.15
C THR A 165 -50.43 -0.42 -6.26
N VAL A 166 -49.56 -0.59 -7.23
CA VAL A 166 -48.67 -1.76 -7.34
C VAL A 166 -47.43 -1.47 -6.50
N SER A 167 -47.08 -2.37 -5.57
CA SER A 167 -45.80 -2.27 -4.85
C SER A 167 -44.70 -2.96 -5.62
N ALA A 168 -43.56 -2.32 -5.75
CA ALA A 168 -42.33 -2.90 -6.28
C ALA A 168 -41.33 -3.11 -5.14
N ASP A 169 -40.80 -4.32 -5.03
CA ASP A 169 -39.74 -4.64 -4.06
C ASP A 169 -38.43 -4.84 -4.79
N PHE A 170 -37.35 -4.31 -4.22
CA PHE A 170 -36.00 -4.48 -4.73
C PHE A 170 -35.31 -5.60 -3.96
N VAL A 171 -34.65 -6.48 -4.69
CA VAL A 171 -33.82 -7.56 -4.14
C VAL A 171 -32.40 -7.38 -4.69
N GLU A 172 -31.47 -7.17 -3.78
CA GLU A 172 -30.05 -7.04 -4.06
C GLU A 172 -29.42 -8.38 -4.47
#